data_467a49f185fba2a600ccbb5c90b4c6ee
#
_entry.id   467a49f185fba2a600ccbb5c90b4c6ee
#
_cell.length_a   1.000
_cell.length_b   1.000
_cell.length_c   1.000
_cell.angle_alpha   90.00
_cell.angle_beta   90.00
_cell.angle_gamma   90.00
#
_symmetry.space_group_name_H-M   'P 1'
#
loop_
_entity.id
_entity.type
_entity.pdbx_description
1 polymer ?
#
loop_
_entity_poly.entity_id
_entity_poly.type
_entity_poly.pdbx_seq_one_letter_code
_entity_poly.pdbx_strand_id
1 'polypeptide(L)'
;MQEVRRGLARLLVLLMVAGGCGLPLFAAPADEFHVPVEYYKLPNGLRVVLSQEHTAPTVCVGVYYRIGFRIEPRDRTGFAHLFEHMMFQGSKNLGKMEFIKLVQANGGILNGSTRFDFTNYFEVVPSNKLETVLWAEADRMSGLAVNEENLKNQQGVVGNEVKVNVLNAPYGGFPWIDLPMAANSNWYNAHNFYGDLTDIESAKLEEVQKFFDTYYAPNNAVLAIVGDFETADARKLVEKYFGGIKSSKLPPLPDLAEPKQEKEKTVTKQDPLAPRPSLAIGYHMPDRNTPAYYAMGLIDQILIQGDDSLMRKELVLKRGLTDSVDGGINLLGNMFNYQGPMLLVAEVRYDPTTKPQTILDAMDASVDPLRTAPVDKQTLDRARVKLRSSLYDTMGQFGGFGLMDLLASFALFDDDPARVNSLVGEFNKVTPELIQKTAQDYLRPGNRTVIELQPAPKPADAPAKNQ
;
A
#
# COMPACT_ATOMS: atom_id res chain seq x y z
N MET A 1 43.44 36.39 44.58
CA MET A 1 42.58 35.90 43.45
C MET A 1 41.99 34.51 43.66
N GLN A 2 42.48 33.68 44.55
CA GLN A 2 41.86 32.36 44.85
C GLN A 2 40.69 32.39 45.83
N GLU A 3 40.60 33.34 46.73
CA GLU A 3 39.48 33.45 47.71
C GLU A 3 38.20 34.03 47.05
N VAL A 4 38.28 34.90 46.07
CA VAL A 4 37.11 35.44 45.34
C VAL A 4 36.41 34.36 44.47
N ARG A 5 37.15 33.39 43.97
CA ARG A 5 36.58 32.27 43.20
C ARG A 5 35.85 31.22 44.08
N ARG A 6 36.21 31.08 45.37
CA ARG A 6 35.50 30.21 46.32
C ARG A 6 34.18 30.79 46.85
N GLY A 7 34.10 32.13 46.91
CA GLY A 7 32.85 32.81 47.28
C GLY A 7 31.75 32.71 46.19
N LEU A 8 32.11 32.87 44.94
CA LEU A 8 31.16 32.77 43.79
C LEU A 8 30.65 31.35 43.58
N ALA A 9 31.49 30.32 43.80
CA ALA A 9 31.08 28.91 43.68
C ALA A 9 30.09 28.48 44.77
N ARG A 10 30.20 29.05 45.97
CA ARG A 10 29.26 28.80 47.07
C ARG A 10 27.93 29.53 46.91
N LEU A 11 27.91 30.69 46.27
CA LEU A 11 26.70 31.44 45.99
C LEU A 11 25.88 30.80 44.83
N LEU A 12 26.53 30.22 43.84
CA LEU A 12 25.89 29.48 42.75
C LEU A 12 25.28 28.15 43.20
N VAL A 13 25.86 27.46 44.20
CA VAL A 13 25.32 26.21 44.75
C VAL A 13 24.12 26.47 45.67
N LEU A 14 24.08 27.59 46.38
CA LEU A 14 22.90 27.96 47.21
C LEU A 14 21.69 28.45 46.41
N LEU A 15 21.90 28.99 45.21
CA LEU A 15 20.82 29.38 44.30
C LEU A 15 20.17 28.19 43.56
N MET A 16 20.87 27.07 43.46
CA MET A 16 20.30 25.84 42.86
C MET A 16 19.48 24.97 43.83
N VAL A 17 19.56 25.20 45.14
CA VAL A 17 18.79 24.41 46.15
C VAL A 17 17.48 25.11 46.56
N ALA A 18 17.30 26.40 46.24
CA ALA A 18 16.08 27.15 46.57
C ALA A 18 15.01 27.19 45.45
N GLY A 19 15.30 26.55 44.29
CA GLY A 19 14.40 26.52 43.13
C GLY A 19 13.53 25.26 43.04
N GLY A 20 13.49 24.41 44.03
CA GLY A 20 12.81 23.11 44.02
C GLY A 20 11.33 23.14 44.45
N CYS A 21 10.60 24.23 44.30
CA CYS A 21 9.14 24.18 44.24
C CYS A 21 8.74 23.88 42.79
N GLY A 22 8.59 22.59 42.46
CA GLY A 22 7.99 22.16 41.22
C GLY A 22 6.61 22.74 41.07
N LEU A 23 6.51 23.82 40.29
CA LEU A 23 5.24 24.11 39.61
C LEU A 23 4.93 22.88 38.78
N PRO A 24 3.74 22.29 38.90
CA PRO A 24 3.33 21.28 37.96
C PRO A 24 3.42 21.94 36.57
N LEU A 25 4.35 21.49 35.72
CA LEU A 25 4.22 21.70 34.30
C LEU A 25 2.91 20.98 33.94
N PHE A 26 1.83 21.73 33.92
CA PHE A 26 0.67 21.35 33.12
C PHE A 26 1.21 21.34 31.69
N ALA A 27 1.63 20.15 31.22
CA ALA A 27 1.73 19.93 29.81
C ALA A 27 0.34 20.34 29.29
N ALA A 28 0.28 21.41 28.49
CA ALA A 28 -0.90 21.68 27.70
C ALA A 28 -1.28 20.33 27.04
N PRO A 29 -2.56 19.94 27.03
CA PRO A 29 -2.95 18.77 26.28
C PRO A 29 -2.29 18.93 24.92
N ALA A 30 -1.43 17.97 24.56
CA ALA A 30 -0.86 17.95 23.22
C ALA A 30 -2.07 18.02 22.29
N ASP A 31 -2.16 19.07 21.47
CA ASP A 31 -3.22 19.18 20.49
C ASP A 31 -3.26 17.84 19.77
N GLU A 32 -4.39 17.17 19.84
CA GLU A 32 -4.56 15.85 19.25
C GLU A 32 -4.28 16.04 17.76
N PHE A 33 -3.29 15.33 17.21
CA PHE A 33 -2.90 15.47 15.80
C PHE A 33 -4.15 15.33 14.94
N HIS A 34 -4.48 16.39 14.22
CA HIS A 34 -5.66 16.48 13.38
C HIS A 34 -5.28 16.93 11.98
N VAL A 35 -5.65 16.11 11.00
CA VAL A 35 -5.48 16.42 9.58
C VAL A 35 -6.66 17.27 9.13
N PRO A 36 -6.45 18.50 8.63
CA PRO A 36 -7.52 19.28 8.03
C PRO A 36 -7.98 18.61 6.74
N VAL A 37 -9.27 18.37 6.60
CA VAL A 37 -9.84 17.70 5.43
C VAL A 37 -11.05 18.47 4.93
N GLU A 38 -10.97 18.96 3.69
CA GLU A 38 -12.11 19.43 2.94
C GLU A 38 -12.44 18.40 1.84
N TYR A 39 -13.71 17.96 1.80
CA TYR A 39 -14.17 16.95 0.83
C TYR A 39 -15.43 17.41 0.12
N TYR A 40 -15.46 17.35 -1.20
CA TYR A 40 -16.61 17.67 -2.02
C TYR A 40 -16.61 16.91 -3.34
N LYS A 41 -17.75 17.00 -4.07
CA LYS A 41 -17.89 16.40 -5.40
C LYS A 41 -18.24 17.47 -6.43
N LEU A 42 -17.58 17.43 -7.59
CA LEU A 42 -17.98 18.25 -8.73
C LEU A 42 -19.25 17.69 -9.39
N PRO A 43 -19.99 18.50 -10.16
CA PRO A 43 -21.19 18.05 -10.90
C PRO A 43 -20.93 16.86 -11.84
N ASN A 44 -19.71 16.72 -12.36
CA ASN A 44 -19.30 15.59 -13.20
C ASN A 44 -18.90 14.33 -12.42
N GLY A 45 -19.05 14.34 -11.07
CA GLY A 45 -18.80 13.21 -10.20
C GLY A 45 -17.36 13.07 -9.71
N LEU A 46 -16.43 13.96 -10.07
CA LEU A 46 -15.08 13.96 -9.51
C LEU A 46 -15.15 14.25 -8.02
N ARG A 47 -14.59 13.36 -7.22
CA ARG A 47 -14.40 13.54 -5.79
C ARG A 47 -13.11 14.31 -5.56
N VAL A 48 -13.16 15.33 -4.73
CA VAL A 48 -12.01 16.21 -4.45
C VAL A 48 -11.74 16.22 -2.96
N VAL A 49 -10.50 15.97 -2.60
CA VAL A 49 -10.00 16.04 -1.22
C VAL A 49 -8.91 17.09 -1.15
N LEU A 50 -9.06 18.06 -0.27
CA LEU A 50 -8.08 19.11 0.00
C LEU A 50 -7.62 19.00 1.45
N SER A 51 -6.30 19.00 1.67
CA SER A 51 -5.69 19.05 3.01
C SER A 51 -4.59 20.09 3.01
N GLN A 52 -4.94 21.30 3.46
CA GLN A 52 -4.03 22.45 3.50
C GLN A 52 -3.05 22.32 4.65
N GLU A 53 -1.76 22.53 4.37
CA GLU A 53 -0.68 22.43 5.34
C GLU A 53 0.50 23.31 4.89
N HIS A 54 0.98 24.23 5.73
CA HIS A 54 1.95 25.27 5.36
C HIS A 54 3.36 25.06 5.93
N THR A 55 3.67 23.87 6.47
CA THR A 55 5.00 23.62 7.07
C THR A 55 6.13 23.54 6.04
N ALA A 56 5.81 23.17 4.81
CA ALA A 56 6.77 23.09 3.71
C ALA A 56 6.18 23.76 2.44
N PRO A 57 6.99 24.52 1.65
CA PRO A 57 6.51 25.19 0.45
C PRO A 57 6.35 24.22 -0.73
N THR A 58 5.69 23.10 -0.51
CA THR A 58 5.44 22.04 -1.48
C THR A 58 3.98 21.61 -1.46
N VAL A 59 3.52 21.11 -2.59
CA VAL A 59 2.18 20.52 -2.73
C VAL A 59 2.27 19.16 -3.43
N CYS A 60 1.56 18.19 -2.88
CA CYS A 60 1.34 16.89 -3.49
C CYS A 60 -0.03 16.87 -4.15
N VAL A 61 -0.10 16.55 -5.43
CA VAL A 61 -1.34 16.37 -6.19
C VAL A 61 -1.40 14.92 -6.64
N GLY A 62 -2.55 14.26 -6.50
CA GLY A 62 -2.71 12.90 -6.97
C GLY A 62 -4.11 12.63 -7.51
N VAL A 63 -4.17 11.84 -8.58
CA VAL A 63 -5.43 11.35 -9.16
C VAL A 63 -5.48 9.84 -9.01
N TYR A 64 -6.53 9.35 -8.37
CA TYR A 64 -6.79 7.95 -8.07
C TYR A 64 -7.99 7.49 -8.87
N TYR A 65 -7.79 6.58 -9.80
CA TYR A 65 -8.86 5.96 -10.59
C TYR A 65 -9.26 4.63 -9.97
N ARG A 66 -10.57 4.39 -9.78
CA ARG A 66 -11.09 3.13 -9.23
C ARG A 66 -11.08 2.06 -10.33
N ILE A 67 -9.91 1.73 -10.78
CA ILE A 67 -9.57 0.63 -11.69
C ILE A 67 -8.17 0.14 -11.32
N GLY A 68 -8.04 -1.11 -10.95
CA GLY A 68 -6.80 -1.76 -10.59
C GLY A 68 -6.82 -3.19 -11.09
N PHE A 69 -5.83 -3.98 -10.72
CA PHE A 69 -5.69 -5.36 -11.18
C PHE A 69 -6.95 -6.21 -10.98
N ARG A 70 -7.68 -5.99 -9.87
CA ARG A 70 -8.80 -6.86 -9.44
C ARG A 70 -10.01 -6.82 -10.37
N ILE A 71 -10.36 -5.67 -10.89
CA ILE A 71 -11.63 -5.46 -11.63
C ILE A 71 -11.46 -5.28 -13.12
N GLU A 72 -10.33 -5.73 -13.66
CA GLU A 72 -10.10 -5.75 -15.10
C GLU A 72 -11.07 -6.68 -15.84
N PRO A 73 -11.32 -6.45 -17.13
CA PRO A 73 -12.04 -7.42 -17.95
C PRO A 73 -11.31 -8.77 -17.98
N ARG A 74 -12.06 -9.88 -17.86
CA ARG A 74 -11.50 -11.22 -17.72
C ARG A 74 -10.61 -11.70 -18.89
N ASP A 75 -10.82 -11.15 -20.07
CA ASP A 75 -10.12 -11.45 -21.30
C ASP A 75 -9.12 -10.35 -21.69
N ARG A 76 -8.86 -9.41 -20.80
CA ARG A 76 -7.94 -8.27 -20.97
C ARG A 76 -7.28 -7.91 -19.65
N THR A 77 -6.58 -8.88 -19.06
CA THR A 77 -5.82 -8.69 -17.83
C THR A 77 -4.53 -7.92 -18.12
N GLY A 78 -4.06 -7.13 -17.13
CA GLY A 78 -2.89 -6.26 -17.28
C GLY A 78 -3.19 -4.88 -17.90
N PHE A 79 -4.45 -4.58 -18.27
CA PHE A 79 -4.80 -3.28 -18.83
C PHE A 79 -4.63 -2.13 -17.85
N ALA A 80 -4.91 -2.33 -16.56
CA ALA A 80 -4.66 -1.30 -15.55
C ALA A 80 -3.18 -0.92 -15.50
N HIS A 81 -2.29 -1.92 -15.54
CA HIS A 81 -0.83 -1.71 -15.60
C HIS A 81 -0.39 -1.11 -16.94
N LEU A 82 -0.94 -1.57 -18.07
CA LEU A 82 -0.69 -0.96 -19.36
C LEU A 82 -1.03 0.54 -19.35
N PHE A 83 -2.12 0.93 -18.69
CA PHE A 83 -2.52 2.32 -18.58
C PHE A 83 -1.67 3.13 -17.61
N GLU A 84 -1.08 2.53 -16.58
CA GLU A 84 -0.05 3.19 -15.78
C GLU A 84 1.04 3.76 -16.68
N HIS A 85 1.49 2.99 -17.67
CA HIS A 85 2.48 3.42 -18.66
C HIS A 85 1.92 4.35 -19.73
N MET A 86 0.74 4.06 -20.25
CA MET A 86 0.10 4.84 -21.34
C MET A 86 -0.15 6.29 -20.93
N MET A 87 -0.44 6.56 -19.65
CA MET A 87 -0.70 7.90 -19.14
C MET A 87 0.49 8.86 -19.25
N PHE A 88 1.69 8.38 -19.55
CA PHE A 88 2.88 9.19 -19.80
C PHE A 88 3.25 9.33 -21.29
N GLN A 89 2.46 8.74 -22.20
CA GLN A 89 2.76 8.71 -23.62
C GLN A 89 2.19 9.91 -24.42
N GLY A 90 1.65 10.90 -23.71
CA GLY A 90 1.09 12.12 -24.27
C GLY A 90 -0.40 12.24 -24.03
N SER A 91 -0.89 13.46 -24.12
CA SER A 91 -2.26 13.85 -23.88
C SER A 91 -2.73 14.83 -24.96
N LYS A 92 -3.86 15.49 -24.72
CA LYS A 92 -4.45 16.42 -25.69
C LYS A 92 -3.51 17.57 -26.10
N ASN A 93 -2.76 18.13 -25.14
CA ASN A 93 -1.88 19.28 -25.36
C ASN A 93 -0.40 19.00 -25.03
N LEU A 94 -0.08 17.86 -24.46
CA LEU A 94 1.29 17.44 -24.12
C LEU A 94 1.68 16.25 -25.00
N GLY A 95 2.85 16.34 -25.62
CA GLY A 95 3.43 15.25 -26.39
C GLY A 95 4.00 14.14 -25.49
N LYS A 96 4.51 13.11 -26.15
CA LYS A 96 5.10 11.94 -25.49
C LYS A 96 6.19 12.35 -24.49
N MET A 97 6.10 11.87 -23.24
CA MET A 97 7.00 12.17 -22.13
C MET A 97 7.06 13.67 -21.72
N GLU A 98 6.26 14.55 -22.34
CA GLU A 98 6.29 15.98 -21.98
C GLU A 98 5.70 16.25 -20.60
N PHE A 99 4.76 15.44 -20.15
CA PHE A 99 4.25 15.51 -18.77
C PHE A 99 5.38 15.32 -17.75
N ILE A 100 6.21 14.31 -17.93
CA ILE A 100 7.36 14.05 -17.03
C ILE A 100 8.34 15.23 -17.06
N LYS A 101 8.69 15.71 -18.27
CA LYS A 101 9.58 16.87 -18.44
C LYS A 101 9.01 18.13 -17.80
N LEU A 102 7.70 18.35 -17.93
CA LEU A 102 7.01 19.49 -17.32
C LEU A 102 7.15 19.47 -15.81
N VAL A 103 6.87 18.35 -15.15
CA VAL A 103 6.97 18.22 -13.69
C VAL A 103 8.43 18.41 -13.24
N GLN A 104 9.37 17.70 -13.86
CA GLN A 104 10.79 17.77 -13.51
C GLN A 104 11.41 19.16 -13.75
N ALA A 105 11.07 19.83 -14.86
CA ALA A 105 11.53 21.18 -15.16
C ALA A 105 11.00 22.23 -14.17
N ASN A 106 9.90 21.94 -13.48
CA ASN A 106 9.35 22.78 -12.42
C ASN A 106 9.81 22.35 -11.02
N GLY A 107 10.86 21.51 -10.91
CA GLY A 107 11.46 21.09 -9.63
C GLY A 107 10.67 20.01 -8.90
N GLY A 108 9.75 19.34 -9.58
CA GLY A 108 8.92 18.28 -9.02
C GLY A 108 9.44 16.88 -9.27
N ILE A 109 8.85 15.95 -8.54
CA ILE A 109 8.94 14.50 -8.75
C ILE A 109 7.54 13.96 -9.05
N LEU A 110 7.47 12.83 -9.72
CA LEU A 110 6.20 12.17 -10.07
C LEU A 110 6.36 10.66 -10.09
N ASN A 111 5.25 9.98 -9.94
CA ASN A 111 5.17 8.52 -10.18
C ASN A 111 3.74 8.10 -10.51
N GLY A 112 3.58 6.85 -10.94
CA GLY A 112 2.32 6.13 -11.05
C GLY A 112 2.43 4.78 -10.35
N SER A 113 1.31 4.19 -9.99
CA SER A 113 1.28 2.80 -9.53
C SER A 113 -0.07 2.16 -9.76
N THR A 114 -0.06 0.85 -10.07
CA THR A 114 -1.25 0.02 -10.13
C THR A 114 -1.31 -0.86 -8.90
N ARG A 115 -2.46 -0.87 -8.25
CA ARG A 115 -2.74 -1.64 -7.04
C ARG A 115 -3.89 -2.61 -7.27
N PHE A 116 -4.29 -3.36 -6.25
CA PHE A 116 -5.41 -4.29 -6.38
C PHE A 116 -6.70 -3.62 -6.85
N ASP A 117 -7.05 -2.47 -6.28
CA ASP A 117 -8.36 -1.85 -6.47
C ASP A 117 -8.32 -0.44 -7.08
N PHE A 118 -7.13 0.08 -7.41
CA PHE A 118 -6.97 1.40 -8.05
C PHE A 118 -5.67 1.51 -8.83
N THR A 119 -5.62 2.51 -9.71
CA THR A 119 -4.40 3.03 -10.33
C THR A 119 -4.30 4.51 -10.01
N ASN A 120 -3.13 4.96 -9.56
CA ASN A 120 -2.91 6.35 -9.19
C ASN A 120 -1.71 6.95 -9.90
N TYR A 121 -1.75 8.27 -10.01
CA TYR A 121 -0.66 9.11 -10.48
C TYR A 121 -0.52 10.26 -9.51
N PHE A 122 0.71 10.70 -9.25
CA PHE A 122 0.94 11.81 -8.33
C PHE A 122 2.19 12.60 -8.68
N GLU A 123 2.17 13.86 -8.31
CA GLU A 123 3.26 14.81 -8.41
C GLU A 123 3.47 15.50 -7.06
N VAL A 124 4.74 15.68 -6.68
CA VAL A 124 5.14 16.59 -5.60
C VAL A 124 5.92 17.72 -6.24
N VAL A 125 5.43 18.95 -6.10
CA VAL A 125 6.01 20.14 -6.73
C VAL A 125 6.11 21.29 -5.73
N PRO A 126 6.94 22.32 -5.98
CA PRO A 126 6.85 23.58 -5.25
C PRO A 126 5.43 24.17 -5.31
N SER A 127 4.94 24.74 -4.22
CA SER A 127 3.55 25.20 -4.07
C SER A 127 3.09 26.18 -5.16
N ASN A 128 3.99 27.02 -5.67
CA ASN A 128 3.71 27.94 -6.76
C ASN A 128 3.50 27.27 -8.13
N LYS A 129 3.60 25.93 -8.21
CA LYS A 129 3.37 25.12 -9.41
C LYS A 129 2.06 24.31 -9.37
N LEU A 130 1.24 24.50 -8.33
CA LEU A 130 -0.05 23.82 -8.20
C LEU A 130 -0.91 23.96 -9.46
N GLU A 131 -1.07 25.17 -9.99
CA GLU A 131 -1.88 25.40 -11.19
C GLU A 131 -1.35 24.63 -12.40
N THR A 132 -0.01 24.57 -12.56
CA THR A 132 0.64 23.86 -13.67
C THR A 132 0.32 22.37 -13.66
N VAL A 133 0.42 21.71 -12.49
CA VAL A 133 0.16 20.26 -12.40
C VAL A 133 -1.33 19.95 -12.45
N LEU A 134 -2.20 20.77 -11.89
CA LEU A 134 -3.65 20.61 -12.03
C LEU A 134 -4.11 20.72 -13.50
N TRP A 135 -3.54 21.66 -14.24
CA TRP A 135 -3.77 21.77 -15.68
C TRP A 135 -3.32 20.49 -16.41
N ALA A 136 -2.12 20.01 -16.13
CA ALA A 136 -1.56 18.84 -16.81
C ALA A 136 -2.32 17.55 -16.48
N GLU A 137 -2.77 17.38 -15.24
CA GLU A 137 -3.62 16.26 -14.82
C GLU A 137 -5.00 16.30 -15.51
N ALA A 138 -5.61 17.48 -15.57
CA ALA A 138 -6.87 17.65 -16.27
C ALA A 138 -6.72 17.41 -17.78
N ASP A 139 -5.58 17.79 -18.37
CA ASP A 139 -5.30 17.56 -19.78
C ASP A 139 -5.26 16.07 -20.10
N ARG A 140 -4.51 15.27 -19.35
CA ARG A 140 -4.47 13.81 -19.59
C ARG A 140 -5.75 13.08 -19.19
N MET A 141 -6.54 13.56 -18.22
CA MET A 141 -7.87 13.04 -17.94
C MET A 141 -8.87 13.36 -19.07
N SER A 142 -8.73 14.52 -19.71
CA SER A 142 -9.65 14.96 -20.78
C SER A 142 -9.39 14.30 -22.14
N GLY A 143 -8.19 13.74 -22.35
CA GLY A 143 -7.81 13.09 -23.59
C GLY A 143 -6.38 12.60 -23.59
N LEU A 144 -6.22 11.30 -23.70
CA LEU A 144 -4.93 10.63 -23.79
C LEU A 144 -4.56 10.36 -25.25
N ALA A 145 -3.27 10.39 -25.58
CA ALA A 145 -2.77 10.05 -26.91
C ALA A 145 -2.75 8.51 -27.11
N VAL A 146 -3.94 7.91 -27.17
CA VAL A 146 -4.11 6.48 -27.48
C VAL A 146 -4.02 6.31 -29.00
N ASN A 147 -2.91 5.78 -29.49
CA ASN A 147 -2.64 5.51 -30.89
C ASN A 147 -1.78 4.25 -31.06
N GLU A 148 -1.71 3.74 -32.29
CA GLU A 148 -1.01 2.47 -32.61
C GLU A 148 0.47 2.50 -32.19
N GLU A 149 1.17 3.61 -32.40
CA GLU A 149 2.59 3.74 -32.07
C GLU A 149 2.80 3.64 -30.56
N ASN A 150 2.05 4.39 -29.76
CA ASN A 150 2.13 4.39 -28.31
C ASN A 150 1.72 3.04 -27.74
N LEU A 151 0.63 2.45 -28.24
CA LEU A 151 0.17 1.13 -27.81
C LEU A 151 1.25 0.07 -28.06
N LYS A 152 1.74 -0.05 -29.28
CA LYS A 152 2.77 -1.04 -29.64
C LYS A 152 4.05 -0.85 -28.83
N ASN A 153 4.46 0.39 -28.57
CA ASN A 153 5.61 0.69 -27.73
C ASN A 153 5.37 0.20 -26.31
N GLN A 154 4.21 0.51 -25.69
CA GLN A 154 3.95 0.15 -24.30
C GLN A 154 3.63 -1.32 -24.10
N GLN A 155 3.04 -2.01 -25.07
CA GLN A 155 2.96 -3.47 -25.07
C GLN A 155 4.36 -4.11 -24.94
N GLY A 156 5.35 -3.59 -25.67
CA GLY A 156 6.73 -4.02 -25.56
C GLY A 156 7.39 -3.71 -24.22
N VAL A 157 7.17 -2.51 -23.70
CA VAL A 157 7.73 -2.07 -22.40
C VAL A 157 7.16 -2.88 -21.25
N VAL A 158 5.83 -2.94 -21.12
CA VAL A 158 5.13 -3.71 -20.07
C VAL A 158 5.44 -5.20 -20.18
N GLY A 159 5.42 -5.74 -21.41
CA GLY A 159 5.79 -7.15 -21.62
C GLY A 159 7.22 -7.47 -21.19
N ASN A 160 8.18 -6.56 -21.44
CA ASN A 160 9.55 -6.72 -20.97
C ASN A 160 9.65 -6.59 -19.44
N GLU A 161 8.91 -5.67 -18.84
CA GLU A 161 8.87 -5.50 -17.40
C GLU A 161 8.35 -6.74 -16.68
N VAL A 162 7.24 -7.33 -17.16
CA VAL A 162 6.72 -8.60 -16.63
C VAL A 162 7.76 -9.72 -16.76
N LYS A 163 8.45 -9.80 -17.90
CA LYS A 163 9.52 -10.78 -18.10
C LYS A 163 10.67 -10.59 -17.10
N VAL A 164 11.10 -9.36 -16.87
CA VAL A 164 12.23 -9.05 -15.98
C VAL A 164 11.86 -9.21 -14.51
N ASN A 165 10.71 -8.69 -14.10
CA ASN A 165 10.35 -8.61 -12.67
C ASN A 165 9.63 -9.86 -12.16
N VAL A 166 9.00 -10.65 -13.04
CA VAL A 166 8.22 -11.83 -12.65
C VAL A 166 8.81 -13.10 -13.26
N LEU A 167 8.89 -13.22 -14.59
CA LEU A 167 9.20 -14.50 -15.24
C LEU A 167 10.68 -14.88 -15.14
N ASN A 168 11.59 -13.90 -15.15
CA ASN A 168 13.04 -14.11 -15.13
C ASN A 168 13.69 -13.63 -13.81
N ALA A 169 12.91 -13.35 -12.78
CA ALA A 169 13.39 -13.02 -11.45
C ALA A 169 13.21 -14.19 -10.49
N PRO A 170 14.20 -14.50 -9.64
CA PRO A 170 13.99 -15.46 -8.56
C PRO A 170 12.87 -14.94 -7.64
N TYR A 171 11.94 -15.83 -7.27
CA TYR A 171 10.73 -15.51 -6.51
C TYR A 171 9.80 -14.50 -7.20
N GLY A 172 9.89 -14.34 -8.52
CA GLY A 172 9.05 -13.38 -9.24
C GLY A 172 7.56 -13.69 -9.10
N GLY A 173 6.79 -12.70 -8.63
CA GLY A 173 5.36 -12.86 -8.32
C GLY A 173 5.04 -13.59 -7.01
N PHE A 174 6.03 -14.19 -6.35
CA PHE A 174 5.85 -14.84 -5.05
C PHE A 174 6.11 -13.86 -3.90
N PRO A 175 5.25 -13.80 -2.85
CA PRO A 175 3.95 -14.47 -2.76
C PRO A 175 2.77 -13.62 -3.28
N TRP A 176 2.97 -12.36 -3.68
CA TRP A 176 1.93 -11.36 -3.90
C TRP A 176 0.97 -11.64 -5.08
N ILE A 177 1.42 -12.44 -6.07
CA ILE A 177 0.57 -12.97 -7.15
C ILE A 177 0.09 -14.38 -6.80
N ASP A 178 1.03 -15.26 -6.43
CA ASP A 178 0.76 -16.69 -6.31
C ASP A 178 -0.19 -16.98 -5.14
N LEU A 179 -0.03 -16.29 -4.02
CA LEU A 179 -0.84 -16.57 -2.83
C LEU A 179 -2.31 -16.17 -2.99
N PRO A 180 -2.66 -14.97 -3.51
CA PRO A 180 -4.04 -14.65 -3.83
C PRO A 180 -4.69 -15.62 -4.83
N MET A 181 -3.95 -16.06 -5.85
CA MET A 181 -4.43 -17.04 -6.84
C MET A 181 -4.77 -18.39 -6.20
N ALA A 182 -3.98 -18.83 -5.22
CA ALA A 182 -4.22 -20.08 -4.50
C ALA A 182 -5.30 -19.94 -3.43
N ALA A 183 -5.35 -18.83 -2.72
CA ALA A 183 -6.24 -18.60 -1.59
C ALA A 183 -7.67 -18.37 -2.03
N ASN A 184 -7.89 -17.56 -3.05
CA ASN A 184 -9.21 -17.12 -3.46
C ASN A 184 -9.89 -18.11 -4.44
N SER A 185 -11.22 -18.00 -4.55
CA SER A 185 -12.05 -18.78 -5.45
C SER A 185 -12.76 -17.92 -6.48
N ASN A 186 -13.04 -16.68 -6.13
CA ASN A 186 -13.61 -15.70 -7.05
C ASN A 186 -12.50 -15.24 -8.02
N TRP A 187 -12.74 -15.35 -9.32
CA TRP A 187 -11.77 -15.02 -10.34
C TRP A 187 -11.18 -13.61 -10.16
N TYR A 188 -12.01 -12.62 -9.79
CA TYR A 188 -11.55 -11.24 -9.57
C TYR A 188 -10.51 -11.11 -8.46
N ASN A 189 -10.45 -12.05 -7.53
CA ASN A 189 -9.48 -12.10 -6.45
C ASN A 189 -8.38 -13.12 -6.69
N ALA A 190 -8.48 -13.97 -7.73
CA ALA A 190 -7.67 -15.17 -7.94
C ALA A 190 -6.96 -15.26 -9.30
N HIS A 191 -6.95 -14.21 -10.11
CA HIS A 191 -6.22 -14.21 -11.39
C HIS A 191 -4.80 -13.66 -11.24
N ASN A 192 -4.01 -13.75 -12.31
CA ASN A 192 -2.68 -13.12 -12.35
C ASN A 192 -2.82 -11.59 -12.39
N PHE A 193 -2.61 -10.95 -11.26
CA PHE A 193 -2.77 -9.50 -11.12
C PHE A 193 -1.76 -8.68 -11.95
N TYR A 194 -0.63 -9.25 -12.34
CA TYR A 194 0.33 -8.52 -13.20
C TYR A 194 -0.06 -8.57 -14.69
N GLY A 195 -1.11 -9.33 -15.01
CA GLY A 195 -1.66 -9.50 -16.35
C GLY A 195 -1.06 -10.69 -17.12
N ASP A 196 -1.87 -11.23 -18.01
CA ASP A 196 -1.41 -12.22 -18.97
C ASP A 196 -0.72 -11.48 -20.14
N LEU A 197 0.49 -11.87 -20.47
CA LEU A 197 1.23 -11.27 -21.59
C LEU A 197 0.47 -11.39 -22.91
N THR A 198 -0.27 -12.49 -23.11
CA THR A 198 -1.07 -12.69 -24.33
C THR A 198 -2.21 -11.69 -24.44
N ASP A 199 -2.82 -11.31 -23.31
CA ASP A 199 -3.86 -10.27 -23.27
C ASP A 199 -3.30 -8.89 -23.64
N ILE A 200 -2.11 -8.58 -23.08
CA ILE A 200 -1.43 -7.31 -23.34
C ILE A 200 -0.94 -7.25 -24.81
N GLU A 201 -0.26 -8.30 -25.28
CA GLU A 201 0.32 -8.34 -26.63
C GLU A 201 -0.76 -8.36 -27.74
N SER A 202 -1.93 -8.95 -27.47
CA SER A 202 -3.04 -9.04 -28.44
C SER A 202 -4.03 -7.87 -28.32
N ALA A 203 -3.84 -6.94 -27.38
CA ALA A 203 -4.72 -5.80 -27.18
C ALA A 203 -4.80 -4.91 -28.44
N LYS A 204 -6.03 -4.59 -28.84
CA LYS A 204 -6.30 -3.73 -30.01
C LYS A 204 -6.51 -2.30 -29.57
N LEU A 205 -6.22 -1.36 -30.48
CA LEU A 205 -6.36 0.06 -30.22
C LEU A 205 -7.76 0.45 -29.72
N GLU A 206 -8.82 -0.10 -30.34
CA GLU A 206 -10.19 0.19 -29.96
C GLU A 206 -10.54 -0.29 -28.54
N GLU A 207 -9.96 -1.41 -28.10
CA GLU A 207 -10.15 -1.95 -26.76
C GLU A 207 -9.48 -1.04 -25.72
N VAL A 208 -8.25 -0.60 -26.02
CA VAL A 208 -7.48 0.32 -25.18
C VAL A 208 -8.17 1.69 -25.12
N GLN A 209 -8.64 2.24 -26.25
CA GLN A 209 -9.41 3.48 -26.25
C GLN A 209 -10.68 3.36 -25.41
N LYS A 210 -11.44 2.28 -25.57
CA LYS A 210 -12.65 2.02 -24.79
C LYS A 210 -12.37 1.90 -23.30
N PHE A 211 -11.25 1.29 -22.91
CA PHE A 211 -10.86 1.17 -21.52
C PHE A 211 -10.56 2.53 -20.90
N PHE A 212 -9.82 3.40 -21.62
CA PHE A 212 -9.60 4.78 -21.23
C PHE A 212 -10.92 5.53 -21.05
N ASP A 213 -11.75 5.56 -22.10
CA ASP A 213 -13.03 6.28 -22.11
C ASP A 213 -13.98 5.81 -21.01
N THR A 214 -13.85 4.56 -20.57
CA THR A 214 -14.68 3.96 -19.51
C THR A 214 -14.18 4.32 -18.12
N TYR A 215 -12.91 4.09 -17.85
CA TYR A 215 -12.40 4.07 -16.48
C TYR A 215 -11.61 5.32 -16.07
N TYR A 216 -11.04 6.07 -17.05
CA TYR A 216 -10.23 7.26 -16.77
C TYR A 216 -11.08 8.54 -16.86
N ALA A 217 -12.18 8.56 -16.12
CA ALA A 217 -13.16 9.63 -16.12
C ALA A 217 -13.40 10.19 -14.72
N PRO A 218 -13.86 11.46 -14.60
CA PRO A 218 -14.04 12.15 -13.33
C PRO A 218 -14.88 11.36 -12.31
N ASN A 219 -15.98 10.77 -12.74
CA ASN A 219 -16.90 10.03 -11.86
C ASN A 219 -16.33 8.68 -11.37
N ASN A 220 -15.17 8.26 -11.87
CA ASN A 220 -14.41 7.10 -11.40
C ASN A 220 -13.15 7.50 -10.62
N ALA A 221 -12.94 8.79 -10.33
CA ALA A 221 -11.71 9.30 -9.80
C ALA A 221 -11.88 10.04 -8.47
N VAL A 222 -10.75 10.14 -7.75
CA VAL A 222 -10.51 11.07 -6.64
C VAL A 222 -9.31 11.91 -7.02
N LEU A 223 -9.46 13.24 -6.95
CA LEU A 223 -8.36 14.19 -6.98
C LEU A 223 -8.05 14.58 -5.53
N ALA A 224 -6.85 14.33 -5.07
CA ALA A 224 -6.38 14.70 -3.73
C ALA A 224 -5.24 15.73 -3.83
N ILE A 225 -5.29 16.78 -3.01
CA ILE A 225 -4.30 17.85 -2.95
C ILE A 225 -3.92 18.03 -1.49
N VAL A 226 -2.63 17.86 -1.18
CA VAL A 226 -2.08 17.97 0.19
C VAL A 226 -0.87 18.89 0.17
N GLY A 227 -0.78 19.84 1.10
CA GLY A 227 0.39 20.71 1.26
C GLY A 227 0.07 22.19 1.27
N ASP A 228 1.02 22.99 0.78
CA ASP A 228 0.99 24.44 0.88
C ASP A 228 0.18 25.08 -0.27
N PHE A 229 -1.06 25.41 0.02
CA PHE A 229 -1.97 26.13 -0.89
C PHE A 229 -3.10 26.81 -0.10
N GLU A 230 -3.75 27.81 -0.72
CA GLU A 230 -4.98 28.38 -0.19
C GLU A 230 -6.19 27.59 -0.72
N THR A 231 -6.97 27.03 0.18
CA THR A 231 -8.12 26.14 -0.15
C THR A 231 -9.09 26.80 -1.13
N ALA A 232 -9.40 28.11 -0.96
CA ALA A 232 -10.30 28.81 -1.86
C ALA A 232 -9.76 28.93 -3.29
N ASP A 233 -8.46 29.06 -3.45
CA ASP A 233 -7.82 29.15 -4.77
C ASP A 233 -7.67 27.77 -5.41
N ALA A 234 -7.34 26.74 -4.63
CA ALA A 234 -7.33 25.36 -5.11
C ALA A 234 -8.72 24.96 -5.65
N ARG A 235 -9.81 25.30 -4.95
CA ARG A 235 -11.18 25.04 -5.45
C ARG A 235 -11.46 25.70 -6.80
N LYS A 236 -11.07 26.96 -6.99
CA LYS A 236 -11.23 27.66 -8.28
C LYS A 236 -10.47 26.99 -9.41
N LEU A 237 -9.21 26.55 -9.12
CA LEU A 237 -8.39 25.84 -10.10
C LEU A 237 -8.97 24.48 -10.46
N VAL A 238 -9.45 23.73 -9.48
CA VAL A 238 -10.12 22.44 -9.69
C VAL A 238 -11.37 22.63 -10.55
N GLU A 239 -12.24 23.57 -10.24
CA GLU A 239 -13.43 23.86 -11.04
C GLU A 239 -13.05 24.29 -12.46
N LYS A 240 -12.06 25.17 -12.62
CA LYS A 240 -11.57 25.68 -13.91
C LYS A 240 -11.10 24.56 -14.83
N TYR A 241 -10.30 23.62 -14.31
CA TYR A 241 -9.64 22.62 -15.14
C TYR A 241 -10.43 21.30 -15.26
N PHE A 242 -11.09 20.88 -14.18
CA PHE A 242 -11.77 19.58 -14.14
C PHE A 242 -13.29 19.67 -14.34
N GLY A 243 -13.92 20.83 -14.05
CA GLY A 243 -15.38 20.97 -14.06
C GLY A 243 -16.03 20.67 -15.41
N GLY A 244 -15.33 20.95 -16.51
CA GLY A 244 -15.82 20.70 -17.89
C GLY A 244 -15.54 19.30 -18.43
N ILE A 245 -14.81 18.45 -17.74
CA ILE A 245 -14.50 17.08 -18.21
C ILE A 245 -15.74 16.20 -18.07
N LYS A 246 -16.06 15.45 -19.12
CA LYS A 246 -17.26 14.61 -19.16
C LYS A 246 -17.08 13.34 -18.31
N SER A 247 -18.13 12.96 -17.60
CA SER A 247 -18.23 11.65 -16.94
C SER A 247 -18.44 10.53 -17.95
N SER A 248 -18.07 9.31 -17.58
CA SER A 248 -18.26 8.10 -18.36
C SER A 248 -19.46 7.28 -17.86
N LYS A 249 -19.88 6.30 -18.68
CA LYS A 249 -20.81 5.27 -18.26
C LYS A 249 -20.03 4.09 -17.68
N LEU A 250 -19.88 4.07 -16.36
CA LEU A 250 -19.19 2.98 -15.67
C LEU A 250 -20.02 1.70 -15.71
N PRO A 251 -19.39 0.52 -15.89
CA PRO A 251 -20.04 -0.75 -15.63
C PRO A 251 -20.33 -0.91 -14.13
N PRO A 252 -21.29 -1.75 -13.74
CA PRO A 252 -21.47 -2.11 -12.34
C PRO A 252 -20.20 -2.79 -11.83
N LEU A 253 -19.85 -2.51 -10.57
CA LEU A 253 -18.75 -3.23 -9.91
C LEU A 253 -19.09 -4.72 -9.83
N PRO A 254 -18.12 -5.61 -10.10
CA PRO A 254 -18.32 -7.04 -9.94
C PRO A 254 -18.51 -7.41 -8.46
N ASP A 255 -19.18 -8.52 -8.21
CA ASP A 255 -19.19 -9.10 -6.87
C ASP A 255 -17.80 -9.68 -6.54
N LEU A 256 -17.19 -9.14 -5.51
CA LEU A 256 -15.86 -9.53 -5.02
C LEU A 256 -15.92 -10.47 -3.83
N ALA A 257 -17.12 -10.87 -3.36
CA ALA A 257 -17.25 -11.72 -2.19
C ALA A 257 -16.51 -13.06 -2.38
N GLU A 258 -15.78 -13.47 -1.34
CA GLU A 258 -15.15 -14.78 -1.27
C GLU A 258 -15.95 -15.70 -0.36
N PRO A 259 -16.16 -16.96 -0.76
CA PRO A 259 -16.73 -17.93 0.14
C PRO A 259 -15.77 -18.18 1.32
N LYS A 260 -16.33 -18.39 2.50
CA LYS A 260 -15.54 -18.71 3.68
C LYS A 260 -14.72 -19.98 3.45
N GLN A 261 -13.41 -19.89 3.67
CA GLN A 261 -12.53 -21.04 3.58
C GLN A 261 -12.66 -21.91 4.85
N GLU A 262 -12.92 -23.21 4.68
CA GLU A 262 -13.11 -24.14 5.80
C GLU A 262 -12.00 -25.20 5.90
N LYS A 263 -11.14 -25.30 4.87
CA LYS A 263 -10.01 -26.25 4.84
C LYS A 263 -8.76 -25.56 4.41
N GLU A 264 -7.64 -25.94 5.02
CA GLU A 264 -6.33 -25.50 4.57
C GLU A 264 -6.10 -25.87 3.09
N LYS A 265 -5.55 -24.93 2.35
CA LYS A 265 -5.05 -25.15 1.00
C LYS A 265 -3.52 -25.18 1.04
N THR A 266 -2.93 -26.14 0.35
CA THR A 266 -1.48 -26.22 0.19
C THR A 266 -1.13 -26.35 -1.29
N VAL A 267 -0.20 -25.55 -1.75
CA VAL A 267 0.29 -25.53 -3.13
C VAL A 267 1.82 -25.57 -3.11
N THR A 268 2.42 -26.39 -3.98
CA THR A 268 3.85 -26.38 -4.21
C THR A 268 4.14 -25.79 -5.59
N LYS A 269 5.02 -24.80 -5.64
CA LYS A 269 5.50 -24.14 -6.86
C LYS A 269 6.98 -24.44 -7.06
N GLN A 270 7.39 -24.69 -8.29
CA GLN A 270 8.81 -24.82 -8.67
C GLN A 270 9.30 -23.50 -9.26
N ASP A 271 10.44 -23.02 -8.79
CA ASP A 271 11.12 -21.86 -9.35
C ASP A 271 12.58 -22.23 -9.70
N PRO A 272 12.92 -22.33 -10.99
CA PRO A 272 14.28 -22.70 -11.42
C PRO A 272 15.32 -21.62 -11.10
N LEU A 273 14.90 -20.41 -10.78
CA LEU A 273 15.78 -19.28 -10.47
C LEU A 273 15.98 -19.07 -8.97
N ALA A 274 15.10 -19.62 -8.13
CA ALA A 274 15.19 -19.47 -6.68
C ALA A 274 16.44 -20.18 -6.13
N PRO A 275 17.32 -19.48 -5.40
CA PRO A 275 18.50 -20.09 -4.78
C PRO A 275 18.19 -20.92 -3.53
N ARG A 276 17.07 -20.64 -2.86
CA ARG A 276 16.61 -21.32 -1.64
C ARG A 276 15.09 -21.51 -1.67
N PRO A 277 14.56 -22.51 -0.95
CA PRO A 277 13.11 -22.64 -0.80
C PRO A 277 12.53 -21.47 -0.01
N SER A 278 11.27 -21.16 -0.30
CA SER A 278 10.47 -20.20 0.47
C SER A 278 9.12 -20.81 0.85
N LEU A 279 8.58 -20.40 1.98
CA LEU A 279 7.25 -20.77 2.43
C LEU A 279 6.48 -19.52 2.78
N ALA A 280 5.31 -19.36 2.17
CA ALA A 280 4.39 -18.29 2.49
C ALA A 280 3.07 -18.85 3.00
N ILE A 281 2.51 -18.21 4.02
CA ILE A 281 1.17 -18.46 4.52
C ILE A 281 0.31 -17.21 4.34
N GLY A 282 -0.95 -17.40 4.02
CA GLY A 282 -1.94 -16.32 3.93
C GLY A 282 -3.22 -16.68 4.64
N TYR A 283 -3.72 -15.78 5.45
CA TYR A 283 -5.02 -15.90 6.12
C TYR A 283 -5.98 -14.87 5.52
N HIS A 284 -7.19 -15.28 5.17
CA HIS A 284 -8.23 -14.34 4.77
C HIS A 284 -8.52 -13.35 5.90
N MET A 285 -8.62 -12.09 5.52
CA MET A 285 -8.88 -10.97 6.42
C MET A 285 -10.37 -10.83 6.78
N PRO A 286 -10.70 -10.24 7.93
CA PRO A 286 -12.05 -9.73 8.19
C PRO A 286 -12.37 -8.55 7.25
N ASP A 287 -13.67 -8.28 7.08
CA ASP A 287 -14.17 -7.16 6.28
C ASP A 287 -13.63 -5.82 6.81
N ARG A 288 -13.31 -4.92 5.88
CA ARG A 288 -12.83 -3.56 6.19
C ARG A 288 -13.74 -2.87 7.20
N ASN A 289 -13.12 -2.03 8.02
CA ASN A 289 -13.79 -1.14 8.96
C ASN A 289 -14.61 -1.83 10.07
N THR A 290 -14.44 -3.15 10.22
CA THR A 290 -15.01 -3.90 11.36
C THR A 290 -14.06 -3.89 12.56
N PRO A 291 -14.55 -4.12 13.80
CA PRO A 291 -13.65 -4.26 14.95
C PRO A 291 -12.57 -5.34 14.76
N ALA A 292 -12.90 -6.45 14.12
CA ALA A 292 -11.96 -7.53 13.80
C ALA A 292 -10.88 -7.08 12.79
N TYR A 293 -11.21 -6.20 11.84
CA TYR A 293 -10.25 -5.62 10.90
C TYR A 293 -9.17 -4.79 11.63
N TYR A 294 -9.57 -3.94 12.58
CA TYR A 294 -8.61 -3.18 13.39
C TYR A 294 -7.80 -4.09 14.33
N ALA A 295 -8.44 -5.12 14.88
CA ALA A 295 -7.73 -6.15 15.65
C ALA A 295 -6.67 -6.88 14.80
N MET A 296 -6.98 -7.19 13.53
CA MET A 296 -6.04 -7.83 12.61
C MET A 296 -4.84 -6.91 12.30
N GLY A 297 -5.03 -5.60 12.19
CA GLY A 297 -3.93 -4.64 12.05
C GLY A 297 -2.98 -4.64 13.26
N LEU A 298 -3.51 -4.80 14.48
CA LEU A 298 -2.67 -4.95 15.68
C LEU A 298 -2.04 -6.36 15.78
N ILE A 299 -2.74 -7.39 15.31
CA ILE A 299 -2.18 -8.75 15.18
C ILE A 299 -0.97 -8.74 14.23
N ASP A 300 -1.06 -8.06 13.10
CA ASP A 300 0.06 -7.88 12.18
C ASP A 300 1.28 -7.28 12.91
N GLN A 301 1.09 -6.23 13.71
CA GLN A 301 2.16 -5.61 14.52
C GLN A 301 2.74 -6.55 15.58
N ILE A 302 1.95 -7.44 16.17
CA ILE A 302 2.39 -8.39 17.18
C ILE A 302 3.09 -9.60 16.55
N LEU A 303 2.53 -10.08 15.43
CA LEU A 303 2.91 -11.37 14.84
C LEU A 303 4.07 -11.25 13.85
N ILE A 304 4.08 -10.21 12.99
CA ILE A 304 4.97 -10.11 11.82
C ILE A 304 5.92 -8.90 11.92
N GLN A 305 5.40 -7.72 12.29
CA GLN A 305 6.14 -6.48 12.14
C GLN A 305 7.19 -6.26 13.25
N GLY A 306 8.40 -5.87 12.84
CA GLY A 306 9.48 -5.43 13.73
C GLY A 306 10.21 -6.54 14.49
N ASP A 307 11.27 -6.12 15.17
CA ASP A 307 12.21 -7.04 15.83
C ASP A 307 11.62 -7.79 17.03
N ASP A 308 10.56 -7.28 17.63
CA ASP A 308 9.86 -7.87 18.76
C ASP A 308 8.67 -8.76 18.38
N SER A 309 8.46 -9.01 17.10
CA SER A 309 7.36 -9.83 16.59
C SER A 309 7.47 -11.31 17.02
N LEU A 310 6.33 -11.98 17.14
CA LEU A 310 6.30 -13.37 17.59
C LEU A 310 6.98 -14.31 16.59
N MET A 311 6.75 -14.10 15.30
CA MET A 311 7.37 -14.93 14.24
C MET A 311 8.89 -14.74 14.22
N ARG A 312 9.40 -13.50 14.33
CA ARG A 312 10.83 -13.27 14.39
C ARG A 312 11.46 -13.93 15.62
N LYS A 313 10.83 -13.81 16.77
CA LYS A 313 11.31 -14.47 17.99
C LYS A 313 11.40 -15.98 17.85
N GLU A 314 10.36 -16.61 17.29
CA GLU A 314 10.30 -18.07 17.18
C GLU A 314 11.18 -18.61 16.06
N LEU A 315 11.05 -18.06 14.83
CA LEU A 315 11.74 -18.59 13.66
C LEU A 315 13.21 -18.16 13.58
N VAL A 316 13.51 -16.88 13.87
CA VAL A 316 14.86 -16.34 13.71
C VAL A 316 15.66 -16.53 15.00
N LEU A 317 15.21 -15.94 16.12
CA LEU A 317 16.02 -15.86 17.33
C LEU A 317 16.08 -17.18 18.09
N LYS A 318 15.00 -17.92 18.21
CA LYS A 318 14.91 -19.14 19.02
C LYS A 318 15.33 -20.39 18.24
N ARG A 319 14.88 -20.53 17.00
CA ARG A 319 15.12 -21.76 16.21
C ARG A 319 16.17 -21.60 15.12
N GLY A 320 16.54 -20.37 14.71
CA GLY A 320 17.53 -20.15 13.65
C GLY A 320 17.14 -20.75 12.30
N LEU A 321 15.84 -20.78 11.97
CA LEU A 321 15.31 -21.42 10.76
C LEU A 321 15.37 -20.52 9.53
N THR A 322 15.43 -19.22 9.73
CA THR A 322 15.47 -18.19 8.69
C THR A 322 16.19 -16.95 9.20
N ASP A 323 16.62 -16.08 8.25
CA ASP A 323 17.27 -14.81 8.57
C ASP A 323 16.25 -13.69 8.84
N SER A 324 15.07 -13.75 8.18
CA SER A 324 14.00 -12.75 8.28
C SER A 324 12.62 -13.39 8.17
N VAL A 325 11.62 -12.63 8.59
CA VAL A 325 10.20 -12.88 8.30
C VAL A 325 9.68 -11.65 7.60
N ASP A 326 9.15 -11.82 6.42
CA ASP A 326 8.58 -10.76 5.59
C ASP A 326 7.06 -10.94 5.49
N GLY A 327 6.32 -9.87 5.25
CA GLY A 327 4.86 -9.97 5.10
C GLY A 327 4.10 -8.78 5.69
N GLY A 328 2.80 -9.00 5.89
CA GLY A 328 1.85 -8.02 6.41
C GLY A 328 0.52 -8.07 5.68
N ILE A 329 -0.30 -7.06 5.92
CA ILE A 329 -1.58 -6.88 5.25
C ILE A 329 -1.34 -6.08 3.96
N ASN A 330 -1.79 -6.62 2.80
CA ASN A 330 -1.70 -5.97 1.50
C ASN A 330 -0.25 -5.71 1.03
N LEU A 331 0.36 -6.69 0.40
CA LEU A 331 1.75 -6.62 -0.07
C LEU A 331 2.01 -5.58 -1.18
N LEU A 332 0.97 -4.99 -1.77
CA LEU A 332 1.06 -3.90 -2.76
C LEU A 332 0.73 -2.52 -2.17
N GLY A 333 0.71 -2.38 -0.86
CA GLY A 333 0.37 -1.11 -0.24
C GLY A 333 0.30 -1.20 1.28
N ASN A 334 -0.79 -0.74 1.85
CA ASN A 334 -1.05 -0.80 3.29
C ASN A 334 -2.47 -1.33 3.57
N MET A 335 -2.80 -1.51 4.85
CA MET A 335 -4.11 -2.05 5.22
C MET A 335 -5.30 -1.16 4.86
N PHE A 336 -5.10 0.10 4.46
CA PHE A 336 -6.19 1.04 4.17
C PHE A 336 -6.46 1.21 2.68
N ASN A 337 -5.52 0.88 1.79
CA ASN A 337 -5.61 1.19 0.37
C ASN A 337 -6.02 -0.01 -0.51
N TYR A 338 -7.00 -0.77 -0.04
CA TYR A 338 -7.70 -1.80 -0.84
C TYR A 338 -9.17 -1.85 -0.46
N GLN A 339 -10.00 -2.45 -1.30
CA GLN A 339 -11.44 -2.61 -1.06
C GLN A 339 -11.89 -4.06 -1.02
N GLY A 340 -11.45 -4.87 -1.97
CA GLY A 340 -11.83 -6.29 -2.07
C GLY A 340 -11.22 -7.16 -0.96
N PRO A 341 -11.51 -8.46 -0.96
CA PRO A 341 -10.90 -9.40 -0.02
C PRO A 341 -9.39 -9.34 -0.03
N MET A 342 -8.78 -9.46 1.14
CA MET A 342 -7.33 -9.35 1.34
C MET A 342 -6.81 -10.49 2.22
N LEU A 343 -5.51 -10.65 2.24
CA LEU A 343 -4.80 -11.64 3.05
C LEU A 343 -3.85 -10.94 4.02
N LEU A 344 -3.74 -11.49 5.24
CA LEU A 344 -2.57 -11.32 6.08
C LEU A 344 -1.55 -12.38 5.67
N VAL A 345 -0.37 -11.95 5.25
CA VAL A 345 0.67 -12.81 4.67
C VAL A 345 1.91 -12.83 5.54
N ALA A 346 2.53 -13.98 5.70
CA ALA A 346 3.89 -14.11 6.20
C ALA A 346 4.71 -15.02 5.28
N GLU A 347 5.93 -14.61 4.95
CA GLU A 347 6.88 -15.32 4.10
C GLU A 347 8.21 -15.50 4.82
N VAL A 348 8.84 -16.65 4.61
CA VAL A 348 10.21 -16.92 5.04
C VAL A 348 10.98 -17.69 3.98
N ARG A 349 12.26 -17.38 3.82
CA ARG A 349 13.21 -18.14 3.02
C ARG A 349 14.09 -18.95 3.96
N TYR A 350 14.28 -20.23 3.70
CA TYR A 350 14.92 -21.14 4.63
C TYR A 350 15.98 -22.04 3.95
N ASP A 351 16.78 -22.74 4.76
CA ASP A 351 17.81 -23.64 4.27
C ASP A 351 17.18 -24.86 3.58
N PRO A 352 17.67 -25.28 2.39
CA PRO A 352 17.15 -26.43 1.66
C PRO A 352 17.17 -27.77 2.43
N THR A 353 17.98 -27.88 3.46
CA THR A 353 18.02 -29.06 4.34
C THR A 353 16.90 -29.10 5.38
N THR A 354 16.22 -27.97 5.60
CA THR A 354 15.10 -27.86 6.53
C THR A 354 13.82 -28.35 5.85
N LYS A 355 13.06 -29.17 6.55
CA LYS A 355 11.75 -29.63 6.03
C LYS A 355 10.73 -28.49 6.09
N PRO A 356 9.89 -28.27 5.05
CA PRO A 356 8.83 -27.25 5.05
C PRO A 356 7.92 -27.35 6.27
N GLN A 357 7.59 -28.57 6.71
CA GLN A 357 6.77 -28.77 7.90
C GLN A 357 7.38 -28.18 9.17
N THR A 358 8.71 -28.20 9.31
CA THR A 358 9.41 -27.59 10.48
C THR A 358 9.20 -26.07 10.50
N ILE A 359 9.19 -25.43 9.31
CA ILE A 359 8.90 -24.00 9.15
C ILE A 359 7.44 -23.72 9.53
N LEU A 360 6.50 -24.51 8.99
CA LEU A 360 5.09 -24.36 9.25
C LEU A 360 4.75 -24.55 10.76
N ASP A 361 5.36 -25.56 11.40
CA ASP A 361 5.20 -25.81 12.84
C ASP A 361 5.72 -24.62 13.68
N ALA A 362 6.78 -23.95 13.23
CA ALA A 362 7.31 -22.77 13.91
C ALA A 362 6.41 -21.54 13.70
N MET A 363 5.83 -21.38 12.51
CA MET A 363 4.82 -20.34 12.25
C MET A 363 3.58 -20.57 13.11
N ASP A 364 3.10 -21.83 13.22
CA ASP A 364 1.97 -22.19 14.07
C ASP A 364 2.26 -21.91 15.56
N ALA A 365 3.45 -22.26 16.03
CA ALA A 365 3.88 -21.94 17.39
C ALA A 365 3.91 -20.43 17.67
N SER A 366 4.08 -19.59 16.66
CA SER A 366 4.02 -18.13 16.78
C SER A 366 2.58 -17.61 16.86
N VAL A 367 1.65 -18.29 16.21
CA VAL A 367 0.22 -17.90 16.17
C VAL A 367 -0.55 -18.39 17.39
N ASP A 368 -0.22 -19.58 17.90
CA ASP A 368 -0.92 -20.24 19.00
C ASP A 368 -1.13 -19.38 20.26
N PRO A 369 -0.16 -18.60 20.75
CA PRO A 369 -0.38 -17.73 21.89
C PRO A 369 -1.53 -16.75 21.71
N LEU A 370 -1.74 -16.23 20.49
CA LEU A 370 -2.81 -15.28 20.19
C LEU A 370 -4.19 -15.93 20.21
N ARG A 371 -4.28 -17.24 19.91
CA ARG A 371 -5.55 -18.00 19.93
C ARG A 371 -5.91 -18.51 21.31
N THR A 372 -4.91 -18.86 22.12
CA THR A 372 -5.10 -19.60 23.38
C THR A 372 -5.36 -18.69 24.58
N ALA A 373 -4.85 -17.45 24.58
CA ALA A 373 -5.05 -16.51 25.66
C ALA A 373 -5.13 -15.06 25.13
N PRO A 374 -5.81 -14.15 25.86
CA PRO A 374 -5.71 -12.73 25.59
C PRO A 374 -4.24 -12.26 25.76
N VAL A 375 -3.81 -11.36 24.87
CA VAL A 375 -2.48 -10.76 25.01
C VAL A 375 -2.41 -9.89 26.27
N ASP A 376 -1.23 -9.80 26.88
CA ASP A 376 -1.03 -8.89 28.01
C ASP A 376 -1.13 -7.41 27.56
N LYS A 377 -1.47 -6.55 28.53
CA LYS A 377 -1.62 -5.11 28.29
C LYS A 377 -0.39 -4.48 27.66
N GLN A 378 0.81 -4.86 28.07
CA GLN A 378 2.06 -4.30 27.58
C GLN A 378 2.28 -4.65 26.10
N THR A 379 1.96 -5.86 25.70
CA THR A 379 2.04 -6.32 24.29
C THR A 379 1.07 -5.54 23.41
N LEU A 380 -0.18 -5.36 23.86
CA LEU A 380 -1.18 -4.58 23.11
C LEU A 380 -0.78 -3.10 23.02
N ASP A 381 -0.31 -2.49 24.11
CA ASP A 381 0.11 -1.08 24.10
C ASP A 381 1.32 -0.86 23.18
N ARG A 382 2.30 -1.79 23.16
CA ARG A 382 3.41 -1.73 22.18
C ARG A 382 2.93 -1.82 20.75
N ALA A 383 2.00 -2.72 20.43
CA ALA A 383 1.44 -2.85 19.09
C ALA A 383 0.74 -1.56 18.64
N ARG A 384 -0.03 -0.91 19.52
CA ARG A 384 -0.65 0.39 19.26
C ARG A 384 0.38 1.49 19.00
N VAL A 385 1.45 1.54 19.79
CA VAL A 385 2.54 2.52 19.61
C VAL A 385 3.22 2.29 18.25
N LYS A 386 3.57 1.04 17.92
CA LYS A 386 4.20 0.69 16.62
C LYS A 386 3.32 1.09 15.45
N LEU A 387 2.05 0.72 15.49
CA LEU A 387 1.10 1.06 14.42
C LEU A 387 0.92 2.57 14.28
N ARG A 388 0.77 3.30 15.40
CA ARG A 388 0.67 4.76 15.36
C ARG A 388 1.93 5.41 14.81
N SER A 389 3.13 4.94 15.22
CA SER A 389 4.40 5.43 14.67
C SER A 389 4.46 5.18 13.15
N SER A 390 4.17 3.96 12.71
CA SER A 390 4.14 3.61 11.29
C SER A 390 3.12 4.44 10.50
N LEU A 391 1.96 4.75 11.08
CA LEU A 391 0.96 5.60 10.45
C LEU A 391 1.48 7.03 10.24
N TYR A 392 2.11 7.62 11.28
CA TYR A 392 2.68 8.97 11.16
C TYR A 392 3.90 9.01 10.24
N ASP A 393 4.75 7.99 10.28
CA ASP A 393 5.87 7.84 9.34
C ASP A 393 5.36 7.75 7.89
N THR A 394 4.28 6.98 7.67
CA THR A 394 3.62 6.90 6.36
C THR A 394 3.11 8.26 5.91
N MET A 395 2.38 8.98 6.77
CA MET A 395 1.85 10.32 6.43
C MET A 395 2.95 11.32 6.05
N GLY A 396 4.13 11.23 6.66
CA GLY A 396 5.27 12.10 6.38
C GLY A 396 6.07 11.76 5.11
N GLN A 397 5.79 10.63 4.46
CA GLN A 397 6.60 10.17 3.32
C GLN A 397 6.42 11.04 2.07
N PHE A 398 7.50 11.19 1.30
CA PHE A 398 7.53 11.79 -0.05
C PHE A 398 6.78 13.13 -0.15
N GLY A 399 7.04 14.09 0.76
CA GLY A 399 6.48 15.43 0.66
C GLY A 399 4.95 15.49 0.69
N GLY A 400 4.32 14.65 1.53
CA GLY A 400 2.88 14.59 1.71
C GLY A 400 2.17 13.50 0.91
N PHE A 401 2.89 12.73 0.08
CA PHE A 401 2.29 11.63 -0.69
C PHE A 401 1.61 10.60 0.21
N GLY A 402 2.25 10.18 1.31
CA GLY A 402 1.67 9.16 2.17
C GLY A 402 0.36 9.60 2.84
N LEU A 403 0.24 10.86 3.26
CA LEU A 403 -1.02 11.42 3.73
C LEU A 403 -2.05 11.48 2.60
N MET A 404 -1.64 11.94 1.42
CA MET A 404 -2.50 12.01 0.25
C MET A 404 -3.04 10.62 -0.14
N ASP A 405 -2.21 9.57 -0.10
CA ASP A 405 -2.60 8.19 -0.39
C ASP A 405 -3.68 7.68 0.57
N LEU A 406 -3.56 7.97 1.86
CA LEU A 406 -4.59 7.64 2.86
C LEU A 406 -5.89 8.38 2.60
N LEU A 407 -5.83 9.69 2.40
CA LEU A 407 -7.01 10.53 2.14
C LEU A 407 -7.73 10.11 0.87
N ALA A 408 -6.98 9.89 -0.22
CA ALA A 408 -7.53 9.43 -1.49
C ALA A 408 -8.15 8.04 -1.38
N SER A 409 -7.53 7.11 -0.65
CA SER A 409 -8.05 5.76 -0.42
C SER A 409 -9.37 5.79 0.35
N PHE A 410 -9.46 6.57 1.44
CA PHE A 410 -10.72 6.71 2.18
C PHE A 410 -11.81 7.42 1.37
N ALA A 411 -11.47 8.42 0.57
CA ALA A 411 -12.43 9.02 -0.35
C ALA A 411 -12.89 8.04 -1.45
N LEU A 412 -11.97 7.19 -1.95
CA LEU A 412 -12.24 6.26 -3.03
C LEU A 412 -13.13 5.10 -2.59
N PHE A 413 -12.88 4.54 -1.41
CA PHE A 413 -13.49 3.30 -0.93
C PHE A 413 -14.59 3.52 0.11
N ASP A 414 -14.46 4.54 0.94
CA ASP A 414 -15.37 4.80 2.06
C ASP A 414 -16.22 6.05 1.88
N ASP A 415 -15.93 6.87 0.85
CA ASP A 415 -16.56 8.18 0.61
C ASP A 415 -16.39 9.15 1.81
N ASP A 416 -15.36 8.92 2.63
CA ASP A 416 -15.08 9.65 3.88
C ASP A 416 -13.57 9.79 4.15
N PRO A 417 -12.88 10.76 3.55
CA PRO A 417 -11.45 10.98 3.80
C PRO A 417 -11.14 11.43 5.23
N ALA A 418 -12.13 12.00 5.97
CA ALA A 418 -11.93 12.43 7.35
C ALA A 418 -11.70 11.27 8.34
N ARG A 419 -11.93 10.02 7.91
CA ARG A 419 -11.59 8.82 8.68
C ARG A 419 -10.13 8.77 9.13
N VAL A 420 -9.22 9.41 8.42
CA VAL A 420 -7.80 9.52 8.82
C VAL A 420 -7.67 10.00 10.26
N ASN A 421 -8.54 10.91 10.71
CA ASN A 421 -8.56 11.46 12.07
C ASN A 421 -9.12 10.50 13.13
N SER A 422 -9.85 9.46 12.75
CA SER A 422 -10.43 8.49 13.68
C SER A 422 -9.61 7.22 13.85
N LEU A 423 -8.60 6.98 13.01
CA LEU A 423 -7.85 5.71 12.96
C LEU A 423 -7.26 5.33 14.31
N VAL A 424 -6.55 6.25 14.96
CA VAL A 424 -5.93 5.98 16.28
C VAL A 424 -7.01 5.60 17.30
N GLY A 425 -8.16 6.29 17.26
CA GLY A 425 -9.31 5.98 18.11
C GLY A 425 -9.86 4.57 17.88
N GLU A 426 -9.97 4.14 16.62
CA GLU A 426 -10.44 2.79 16.28
C GLU A 426 -9.49 1.70 16.81
N PHE A 427 -8.17 1.88 16.66
CA PHE A 427 -7.20 0.94 17.21
C PHE A 427 -7.18 0.94 18.76
N ASN A 428 -7.49 2.07 19.40
CA ASN A 428 -7.60 2.16 20.86
C ASN A 428 -8.80 1.40 21.43
N LYS A 429 -9.86 1.18 20.63
CA LYS A 429 -11.03 0.38 21.04
C LYS A 429 -10.76 -1.13 21.06
N VAL A 430 -9.68 -1.60 20.40
CA VAL A 430 -9.35 -3.03 20.35
C VAL A 430 -8.90 -3.50 21.72
N THR A 431 -9.52 -4.55 22.26
CA THR A 431 -9.17 -5.16 23.55
C THR A 431 -8.32 -6.43 23.38
N PRO A 432 -7.64 -6.92 24.43
CA PRO A 432 -6.97 -8.22 24.40
C PRO A 432 -7.88 -9.38 24.00
N GLU A 433 -9.13 -9.37 24.46
CA GLU A 433 -10.14 -10.38 24.16
C GLU A 433 -10.54 -10.32 22.68
N LEU A 434 -10.62 -9.10 22.09
CA LEU A 434 -10.91 -8.95 20.67
C LEU A 434 -9.74 -9.45 19.80
N ILE A 435 -8.50 -9.24 20.23
CA ILE A 435 -7.31 -9.83 19.57
C ILE A 435 -7.44 -11.36 19.57
N GLN A 436 -7.69 -11.97 20.74
CA GLN A 436 -7.84 -13.41 20.87
C GLN A 436 -8.99 -13.94 19.99
N LYS A 437 -10.16 -13.32 20.08
CA LYS A 437 -11.33 -13.70 19.29
C LYS A 437 -11.05 -13.63 17.79
N THR A 438 -10.40 -12.57 17.33
CA THR A 438 -10.02 -12.39 15.92
C THR A 438 -9.01 -13.45 15.49
N ALA A 439 -8.02 -13.77 16.32
CA ALA A 439 -7.07 -14.85 16.04
C ALA A 439 -7.76 -16.22 15.97
N GLN A 440 -8.72 -16.52 16.85
CA GLN A 440 -9.52 -17.75 16.81
C GLN A 440 -10.36 -17.87 15.54
N ASP A 441 -10.97 -16.78 15.10
CA ASP A 441 -11.86 -16.78 13.93
C ASP A 441 -11.07 -16.84 12.61
N TYR A 442 -9.94 -16.11 12.52
CA TYR A 442 -9.25 -15.89 11.26
C TYR A 442 -7.88 -16.56 11.14
N LEU A 443 -7.10 -16.70 12.22
CA LEU A 443 -5.77 -17.34 12.17
C LEU A 443 -5.82 -18.84 12.47
N ARG A 444 -6.79 -19.54 11.90
CA ARG A 444 -6.99 -20.98 12.04
C ARG A 444 -6.53 -21.71 10.77
N PRO A 445 -6.08 -22.97 10.86
CA PRO A 445 -5.66 -23.73 9.67
C PRO A 445 -6.74 -23.76 8.57
N GLY A 446 -8.03 -23.90 8.91
CA GLY A 446 -9.11 -23.87 7.93
C GLY A 446 -9.24 -22.58 7.12
N ASN A 447 -8.70 -21.47 7.60
CA ASN A 447 -8.71 -20.16 6.90
C ASN A 447 -7.35 -19.84 6.26
N ARG A 448 -6.40 -20.77 6.26
CA ARG A 448 -5.03 -20.60 5.79
C ARG A 448 -4.83 -21.21 4.42
N THR A 449 -4.02 -20.52 3.60
CA THR A 449 -3.39 -21.07 2.40
C THR A 449 -1.90 -21.05 2.58
N VAL A 450 -1.24 -22.17 2.25
CA VAL A 450 0.20 -22.36 2.33
C VAL A 450 0.73 -22.50 0.90
N ILE A 451 1.75 -21.74 0.55
CA ILE A 451 2.50 -21.96 -0.69
C ILE A 451 3.94 -22.27 -0.33
N GLU A 452 4.39 -23.43 -0.82
CA GLU A 452 5.77 -23.86 -0.76
C GLU A 452 6.43 -23.63 -2.11
N LEU A 453 7.39 -22.70 -2.18
CA LEU A 453 8.20 -22.49 -3.37
C LEU A 453 9.51 -23.27 -3.21
N GLN A 454 9.75 -24.21 -4.15
CA GLN A 454 10.94 -25.03 -4.16
C GLN A 454 11.85 -24.64 -5.33
N PRO A 455 13.19 -24.58 -5.12
CA PRO A 455 14.14 -24.52 -6.23
C PRO A 455 13.93 -25.71 -7.14
N ALA A 456 13.89 -25.49 -8.46
CA ALA A 456 13.89 -26.63 -9.38
C ALA A 456 15.19 -27.41 -9.23
N PRO A 457 15.16 -28.73 -9.38
CA PRO A 457 16.39 -29.55 -9.44
C PRO A 457 17.33 -28.95 -10.48
N LYS A 458 18.57 -28.66 -10.09
CA LYS A 458 19.59 -28.32 -11.10
C LYS A 458 19.61 -29.43 -12.15
N PRO A 459 19.59 -29.13 -13.47
CA PRO A 459 19.81 -30.14 -14.46
C PRO A 459 21.11 -30.88 -14.10
N ALA A 460 21.07 -32.20 -14.04
CA ALA A 460 22.28 -32.99 -13.81
C ALA A 460 23.33 -32.48 -14.81
N ASP A 461 24.50 -32.09 -14.31
CA ASP A 461 25.57 -31.47 -15.08
C ASP A 461 25.71 -32.18 -16.43
N ALA A 462 25.43 -31.49 -17.52
CA ALA A 462 25.77 -31.97 -18.83
C ALA A 462 27.29 -32.18 -18.80
N PRO A 463 27.80 -33.37 -19.22
CA PRO A 463 29.22 -33.68 -19.13
C PRO A 463 30.01 -32.55 -19.79
N ALA A 464 31.00 -32.01 -19.07
CA ALA A 464 31.86 -30.95 -19.55
C ALA A 464 32.34 -31.34 -20.95
N LYS A 465 31.95 -30.56 -21.96
CA LYS A 465 32.54 -30.69 -23.28
C LYS A 465 34.00 -30.30 -23.13
N ASN A 466 34.90 -31.30 -23.04
CA ASN A 466 36.33 -31.09 -23.17
C ASN A 466 36.58 -30.36 -24.49
N GLN A 467 37.03 -29.13 -24.40
CA GLN A 467 37.71 -28.43 -25.48
C GLN A 467 39.20 -28.63 -25.34
#